data_f05100837ea730029754f1cc585ece66
#
_entry.id   f05100837ea730029754f1cc585ece66
#
_cell.length_a   1.000
_cell.length_b   1.000
_cell.length_c   1.000
_cell.angle_alpha   90.00
_cell.angle_beta   90.00
_cell.angle_gamma   90.00
#
_symmetry.space_group_name_H-M   'P 1'
#
loop_
_entity.id
_entity.type
_entity.pdbx_description
1 polymer ?
#
loop_
_entity_poly.entity_id
_entity_poly.type
_entity_poly.pdbx_seq_one_letter_code
_entity_poly.pdbx_strand_id
1 'polypeptide(L)'
;MESYLKCEECAGNVIDKEAGILNRGNLGRLKNFLSRATQGERLTVGFIGGSITQGFAATEPDQCYAARTVAWLRKVFPNTEFDYVNAGIGATDSQFGAARVQEDLLPRLPDLVFVEFSVNDHSTPHFCETYEGLVRQIYGSASAPAMVLIHNVYYDTGKSAAYYHAQIGRHYDLPCISMQNSIYPAVAAGRLPAEKITADFLHPNDLGHEFMASVITNFLEKVIHDKTQEPQEIFPAPLTENAYEHCVRLQYFNSTPEKSGFEEDMTPQRDITDIFRNGWSAGEKGAYLEFTFRGTGAAVQYRRVKDGPAPIATAVVDENPETACVLDGTFDETWGDKMQLTTVAEHLPYGEHRVRVEITETHAEDKAEFYLVSVIVSGVREEGNTK
;
A
#
# COMPACT_ATOMS: atom_id res chain seq x y z
N MET A 1 7.07 5.85 34.91
CA MET A 1 6.52 4.48 35.01
C MET A 1 5.05 4.46 35.45
N GLU A 2 4.61 5.34 36.35
CA GLU A 2 3.17 5.42 36.79
C GLU A 2 2.20 6.05 35.76
N SER A 3 2.67 6.83 34.79
CA SER A 3 1.80 7.42 33.74
C SER A 3 1.46 6.43 32.61
N TYR A 4 2.30 5.42 32.39
CA TYR A 4 2.06 4.39 31.36
C TYR A 4 0.98 3.38 31.75
N LEU A 5 0.95 2.99 33.03
CA LEU A 5 -0.06 2.02 33.53
C LEU A 5 -1.50 2.59 33.59
N LYS A 6 -1.65 3.90 33.68
CA LYS A 6 -2.98 4.55 33.62
C LYS A 6 -3.61 4.59 32.23
N CYS A 7 -2.80 4.45 31.16
CA CYS A 7 -3.29 4.52 29.79
C CYS A 7 -3.90 3.17 29.32
N GLU A 8 -3.32 2.02 29.72
CA GLU A 8 -3.85 0.68 29.34
C GLU A 8 -5.23 0.42 29.97
N GLU A 9 -5.49 0.82 31.22
CA GLU A 9 -6.81 0.70 31.86
C GLU A 9 -7.84 1.66 31.26
N CYS A 10 -7.42 2.86 30.82
CA CYS A 10 -8.34 3.82 30.17
C CYS A 10 -8.64 3.42 28.71
N ALA A 11 -7.68 2.88 27.98
CA ALA A 11 -7.87 2.45 26.59
C ALA A 11 -8.82 1.26 26.44
N GLY A 12 -8.80 0.32 27.39
CA GLY A 12 -9.65 -0.87 27.36
C GLY A 12 -11.15 -0.60 27.46
N ASN A 13 -11.54 0.60 27.96
CA ASN A 13 -12.96 0.97 28.14
C ASN A 13 -13.47 2.00 27.13
N VAL A 14 -12.62 2.58 26.29
CA VAL A 14 -13.02 3.65 25.35
C VAL A 14 -13.35 3.12 23.98
N ILE A 15 -12.57 2.14 23.48
CA ILE A 15 -12.74 1.54 22.16
C ILE A 15 -13.21 0.09 22.27
N ASP A 16 -13.93 -0.39 21.27
CA ASP A 16 -14.38 -1.79 21.18
C ASP A 16 -13.42 -2.59 20.29
N LYS A 17 -12.45 -3.26 20.92
CA LYS A 17 -11.46 -4.09 20.20
C LYS A 17 -12.10 -5.32 19.54
N GLU A 18 -13.21 -5.83 20.11
CA GLU A 18 -13.93 -6.99 19.59
C GLU A 18 -14.64 -6.64 18.27
N ALA A 19 -15.32 -5.50 18.24
CA ALA A 19 -15.97 -4.99 17.03
C ALA A 19 -14.94 -4.72 15.91
N GLY A 20 -13.66 -4.54 16.26
CA GLY A 20 -12.56 -4.43 15.30
C GLY A 20 -12.27 -5.70 14.51
N ILE A 21 -12.73 -6.88 14.95
CA ILE A 21 -12.56 -8.13 14.21
C ILE A 21 -13.70 -8.24 13.19
N LEU A 22 -13.50 -7.63 12.03
CA LEU A 22 -14.53 -7.58 10.97
C LEU A 22 -14.72 -8.93 10.27
N ASN A 23 -13.66 -9.68 10.07
CA ASN A 23 -13.68 -11.03 9.53
C ASN A 23 -12.61 -11.85 10.25
N ARG A 24 -12.98 -13.02 10.76
CA ARG A 24 -12.01 -13.94 11.37
C ARG A 24 -11.13 -14.59 10.30
N GLY A 25 -11.74 -14.96 9.18
CA GLY A 25 -11.10 -15.70 8.11
C GLY A 25 -10.58 -17.07 8.51
N ASN A 26 -9.88 -17.72 7.59
CA ASN A 26 -9.10 -18.94 7.83
C ASN A 26 -7.80 -18.58 8.55
N LEU A 27 -7.60 -19.17 9.71
CA LEU A 27 -6.44 -18.90 10.57
C LEU A 27 -5.30 -19.90 10.37
N GLY A 28 -5.38 -20.81 9.42
CA GLY A 28 -4.41 -21.91 9.26
C GLY A 28 -2.97 -21.42 9.17
N ARG A 29 -2.69 -20.48 8.25
CA ARG A 29 -1.35 -19.88 8.10
C ARG A 29 -0.94 -19.07 9.34
N LEU A 30 -1.86 -18.31 9.94
CA LEU A 30 -1.57 -17.52 11.12
C LEU A 30 -1.29 -18.38 12.35
N LYS A 31 -2.03 -19.46 12.55
CA LYS A 31 -1.75 -20.44 13.61
C LYS A 31 -0.40 -21.14 13.39
N ASN A 32 -0.06 -21.47 12.14
CA ASN A 32 1.26 -21.99 11.80
C ASN A 32 2.38 -21.01 12.13
N PHE A 33 2.23 -19.73 11.75
CA PHE A 33 3.17 -18.65 12.11
C PHE A 33 3.37 -18.58 13.64
N LEU A 34 2.28 -18.52 14.41
CA LEU A 34 2.33 -18.45 15.87
C LEU A 34 2.93 -19.71 16.51
N SER A 35 2.70 -20.88 15.92
CA SER A 35 3.32 -22.14 16.36
C SER A 35 4.84 -22.12 16.15
N ARG A 36 5.31 -21.67 14.99
CA ARG A 36 6.75 -21.50 14.69
C ARG A 36 7.39 -20.46 15.61
N ALA A 37 6.66 -19.38 15.91
CA ALA A 37 7.09 -18.39 16.89
C ALA A 37 7.25 -19.02 18.29
N THR A 38 6.34 -19.90 18.71
CA THR A 38 6.47 -20.62 19.99
C THR A 38 7.68 -21.53 20.01
N GLN A 39 8.13 -22.04 18.87
CA GLN A 39 9.31 -22.89 18.72
C GLN A 39 10.63 -22.11 18.68
N GLY A 40 10.58 -20.77 18.64
CA GLY A 40 11.75 -19.91 18.60
C GLY A 40 12.40 -19.81 17.20
N GLU A 41 11.65 -20.05 16.13
CA GLU A 41 12.17 -19.86 14.78
C GLU A 41 12.38 -18.38 14.47
N ARG A 42 13.35 -18.06 13.59
CA ARG A 42 13.48 -16.71 13.02
C ARG A 42 12.37 -16.50 12.00
N LEU A 43 11.59 -15.42 12.16
CA LEU A 43 10.40 -15.13 11.34
C LEU A 43 10.40 -13.68 10.85
N THR A 44 9.91 -13.46 9.64
CA THR A 44 9.78 -12.13 9.04
C THR A 44 8.34 -11.64 9.10
N VAL A 45 8.14 -10.45 9.67
CA VAL A 45 6.85 -9.75 9.72
C VAL A 45 6.90 -8.52 8.82
N GLY A 46 6.06 -8.51 7.80
CA GLY A 46 5.98 -7.47 6.80
C GLY A 46 4.72 -6.62 6.92
N PHE A 47 4.85 -5.35 6.58
CA PHE A 47 3.74 -4.40 6.48
C PHE A 47 3.84 -3.70 5.13
N ILE A 48 2.73 -3.58 4.41
CA ILE A 48 2.63 -2.79 3.18
C ILE A 48 1.41 -1.90 3.23
N GLY A 49 1.58 -0.62 2.87
CA GLY A 49 0.51 0.37 2.98
C GLY A 49 0.95 1.78 2.62
N GLY A 50 0.10 2.73 2.99
CA GLY A 50 0.30 4.16 2.81
C GLY A 50 1.06 4.83 3.97
N SER A 51 0.77 6.12 4.19
CA SER A 51 1.40 6.96 5.23
C SER A 51 1.19 6.44 6.65
N ILE A 52 0.03 5.89 6.95
CA ILE A 52 -0.28 5.34 8.29
C ILE A 52 0.63 4.13 8.57
N THR A 53 0.85 3.26 7.58
CA THR A 53 1.76 2.13 7.69
C THR A 53 3.22 2.60 7.77
N GLN A 54 3.60 3.61 6.98
CA GLN A 54 4.93 4.24 7.09
C GLN A 54 5.21 4.76 8.50
N GLY A 55 4.18 5.17 9.23
CA GLY A 55 4.28 5.73 10.58
C GLY A 55 4.24 7.27 10.60
N PHE A 56 3.61 7.89 9.58
CA PHE A 56 3.45 9.34 9.57
C PHE A 56 2.68 9.80 10.83
N ALA A 57 3.10 10.93 11.40
CA ALA A 57 2.64 11.53 12.66
C ALA A 57 2.99 10.75 13.95
N ALA A 58 3.66 9.60 13.88
CA ALA A 58 4.38 9.05 15.04
C ALA A 58 5.61 9.90 15.36
N THR A 59 5.89 10.13 16.64
CA THR A 59 7.04 10.93 17.06
C THR A 59 8.37 10.22 16.81
N GLU A 60 8.39 8.90 16.87
CA GLU A 60 9.55 8.05 16.61
C GLU A 60 9.10 6.81 15.81
N PRO A 61 9.99 6.20 15.01
CA PRO A 61 9.65 5.03 14.18
C PRO A 61 9.09 3.83 14.96
N ASP A 62 9.49 3.64 16.22
CA ASP A 62 9.02 2.57 17.10
C ASP A 62 7.63 2.84 17.69
N GLN A 63 7.10 4.05 17.55
CA GLN A 63 5.78 4.45 18.03
C GLN A 63 4.67 4.13 17.02
N CYS A 64 5.00 3.80 15.75
CA CYS A 64 3.98 3.44 14.76
C CYS A 64 3.34 2.08 15.08
N TYR A 65 2.10 1.86 14.64
CA TYR A 65 1.34 0.64 14.94
C TYR A 65 2.04 -0.64 14.50
N ALA A 66 2.76 -0.58 13.37
CA ALA A 66 3.48 -1.70 12.81
C ALA A 66 4.63 -2.13 13.73
N ALA A 67 5.48 -1.19 14.15
CA ALA A 67 6.58 -1.45 15.09
C ALA A 67 6.05 -1.92 16.47
N ARG A 68 4.97 -1.29 16.97
CA ARG A 68 4.31 -1.70 18.24
C ARG A 68 3.76 -3.13 18.16
N THR A 69 3.19 -3.53 17.02
CA THR A 69 2.71 -4.91 16.80
C THR A 69 3.87 -5.90 16.87
N VAL A 70 5.00 -5.60 16.22
CA VAL A 70 6.19 -6.45 16.29
C VAL A 70 6.82 -6.45 17.70
N ALA A 71 6.82 -5.32 18.40
CA ALA A 71 7.26 -5.24 19.79
C ALA A 71 6.42 -6.12 20.72
N TRP A 72 5.09 -6.17 20.49
CA TRP A 72 4.21 -7.09 21.19
C TRP A 72 4.54 -8.56 20.89
N LEU A 73 4.77 -8.94 19.62
CA LEU A 73 5.20 -10.30 19.25
C LEU A 73 6.50 -10.68 19.95
N ARG A 74 7.50 -9.80 19.98
CA ARG A 74 8.77 -10.01 20.70
C ARG A 74 8.58 -10.22 22.21
N LYS A 75 7.61 -9.54 22.80
CA LYS A 75 7.26 -9.70 24.22
C LYS A 75 6.58 -11.04 24.49
N VAL A 76 5.67 -11.46 23.60
CA VAL A 76 4.92 -12.74 23.74
C VAL A 76 5.78 -13.95 23.42
N PHE A 77 6.69 -13.83 22.45
CA PHE A 77 7.57 -14.90 22.00
C PHE A 77 9.04 -14.52 22.17
N PRO A 78 9.56 -14.47 23.42
CA PRO A 78 10.88 -13.92 23.71
C PRO A 78 12.05 -14.73 23.17
N ASN A 79 11.81 -15.98 22.73
CA ASN A 79 12.83 -16.85 22.13
C ASN A 79 12.88 -16.77 20.60
N THR A 80 11.99 -15.98 19.98
CA THR A 80 11.89 -15.81 18.53
C THR A 80 12.55 -14.50 18.10
N GLU A 81 13.40 -14.57 17.09
CA GLU A 81 13.91 -13.39 16.40
C GLU A 81 12.91 -13.00 15.32
N PHE A 82 12.37 -11.77 15.42
CA PHE A 82 11.49 -11.22 14.41
C PHE A 82 12.22 -10.18 13.56
N ASP A 83 12.41 -10.47 12.27
CA ASP A 83 12.75 -9.48 11.27
C ASP A 83 11.52 -8.63 10.97
N TYR A 84 11.70 -7.31 10.94
CA TYR A 84 10.64 -6.34 10.71
C TYR A 84 10.86 -5.61 9.40
N VAL A 85 9.87 -5.66 8.50
CA VAL A 85 9.88 -4.95 7.22
C VAL A 85 8.68 -4.03 7.15
N ASN A 86 8.92 -2.72 7.10
CA ASN A 86 7.89 -1.73 6.87
C ASN A 86 8.00 -1.19 5.44
N ALA A 87 7.11 -1.64 4.56
CA ALA A 87 6.97 -1.16 3.20
C ALA A 87 5.81 -0.14 3.06
N GLY A 88 5.58 0.69 4.07
CA GLY A 88 4.68 1.84 4.01
C GLY A 88 5.31 3.00 3.24
N ILE A 89 4.58 3.60 2.31
CA ILE A 89 4.99 4.79 1.55
C ILE A 89 3.83 5.79 1.54
N GLY A 90 4.08 6.99 2.05
CA GLY A 90 3.07 8.05 2.17
C GLY A 90 2.44 8.45 0.84
N ALA A 91 1.15 8.80 0.88
CA ALA A 91 0.36 9.25 -0.26
C ALA A 91 0.34 8.26 -1.45
N THR A 92 0.40 6.95 -1.17
CA THR A 92 0.34 5.89 -2.18
C THR A 92 -0.83 4.94 -1.94
N ASP A 93 -1.36 4.36 -3.00
CA ASP A 93 -2.53 3.51 -3.05
C ASP A 93 -2.18 2.03 -3.32
N SER A 94 -3.21 1.17 -3.38
CA SER A 94 -3.03 -0.26 -3.65
C SER A 94 -2.58 -0.55 -5.08
N GLN A 95 -2.82 0.34 -6.06
CA GLN A 95 -2.31 0.18 -7.41
C GLN A 95 -0.78 0.22 -7.40
N PHE A 96 -0.19 1.19 -6.72
CA PHE A 96 1.26 1.21 -6.53
C PHE A 96 1.72 0.09 -5.59
N GLY A 97 0.93 -0.25 -4.58
CA GLY A 97 1.19 -1.41 -3.72
C GLY A 97 1.41 -2.69 -4.52
N ALA A 98 0.51 -2.99 -5.46
CA ALA A 98 0.61 -4.14 -6.35
C ALA A 98 1.86 -4.09 -7.25
N ALA A 99 2.19 -2.89 -7.77
CA ALA A 99 3.33 -2.72 -8.68
C ALA A 99 4.71 -2.85 -8.01
N ARG A 100 4.79 -2.72 -6.67
CA ARG A 100 6.06 -2.70 -5.92
C ARG A 100 6.25 -3.84 -4.92
N VAL A 101 5.21 -4.60 -4.61
CA VAL A 101 5.27 -5.65 -3.59
C VAL A 101 6.35 -6.71 -3.88
N GLN A 102 6.57 -7.01 -5.16
CA GLN A 102 7.61 -7.95 -5.63
C GLN A 102 9.03 -7.43 -5.38
N GLU A 103 9.22 -6.13 -5.24
CA GLU A 103 10.52 -5.49 -5.01
C GLU A 103 10.74 -5.16 -3.53
N ASP A 104 9.71 -4.60 -2.89
CA ASP A 104 9.83 -4.00 -1.56
C ASP A 104 9.63 -5.00 -0.41
N LEU A 105 8.79 -6.02 -0.60
CA LEU A 105 8.36 -6.90 0.49
C LEU A 105 8.66 -8.38 0.24
N LEU A 106 8.23 -8.93 -0.90
CA LEU A 106 8.29 -10.39 -1.14
C LEU A 106 9.71 -10.97 -1.21
N PRO A 107 10.77 -10.24 -1.62
CA PRO A 107 12.15 -10.74 -1.55
C PRO A 107 12.64 -11.02 -0.13
N ARG A 108 11.95 -10.49 0.88
CA ARG A 108 12.24 -10.74 2.31
C ARG A 108 11.60 -12.04 2.81
N LEU A 109 10.85 -12.77 1.96
CA LEU A 109 10.16 -14.02 2.28
C LEU A 109 9.33 -13.90 3.58
N PRO A 110 8.38 -12.96 3.68
CA PRO A 110 7.65 -12.73 4.93
C PRO A 110 6.84 -13.97 5.34
N ASP A 111 6.74 -14.21 6.65
CA ASP A 111 5.92 -15.26 7.27
C ASP A 111 4.54 -14.73 7.69
N LEU A 112 4.46 -13.43 7.96
CA LEU A 112 3.21 -12.72 8.28
C LEU A 112 3.22 -11.35 7.58
N VAL A 113 2.13 -11.01 6.89
CA VAL A 113 1.97 -9.71 6.20
C VAL A 113 0.71 -9.01 6.65
N PHE A 114 0.84 -7.71 6.96
CA PHE A 114 -0.27 -6.79 7.18
C PHE A 114 -0.41 -5.86 5.97
N VAL A 115 -1.63 -5.71 5.45
CA VAL A 115 -1.93 -4.90 4.26
C VAL A 115 -2.91 -3.78 4.63
N GLU A 116 -2.54 -2.50 4.35
CA GLU A 116 -3.37 -1.34 4.69
C GLU A 116 -3.30 -0.26 3.60
N PHE A 117 -4.41 -0.03 2.90
CA PHE A 117 -4.60 1.04 1.92
C PHE A 117 -5.99 1.68 1.99
N SER A 118 -6.75 1.39 3.02
CA SER A 118 -8.19 1.68 3.07
C SER A 118 -8.55 3.17 3.13
N VAL A 119 -7.59 4.04 3.46
CA VAL A 119 -7.76 5.50 3.45
C VAL A 119 -7.11 6.16 2.23
N ASN A 120 -6.29 5.44 1.48
CA ASN A 120 -5.63 5.92 0.26
C ASN A 120 -6.44 5.54 -0.98
N ASP A 121 -7.01 4.33 -0.99
CA ASP A 121 -7.89 3.86 -2.04
C ASP A 121 -9.24 4.58 -1.98
N HIS A 122 -9.83 4.79 -3.15
CA HIS A 122 -11.22 5.19 -3.24
C HIS A 122 -12.14 3.96 -3.23
N SER A 123 -13.39 4.13 -2.78
CA SER A 123 -14.37 3.05 -2.80
C SER A 123 -14.95 2.87 -4.22
N THR A 124 -14.15 2.29 -5.12
CA THR A 124 -14.48 2.08 -6.54
C THR A 124 -14.10 0.66 -6.99
N PRO A 125 -14.69 0.15 -8.09
CA PRO A 125 -14.28 -1.14 -8.69
C PRO A 125 -12.80 -1.20 -9.05
N HIS A 126 -12.21 -0.11 -9.56
CA HIS A 126 -10.78 0.00 -9.87
C HIS A 126 -9.93 -0.38 -8.65
N PHE A 127 -10.18 0.25 -7.48
CA PHE A 127 -9.43 -0.07 -6.27
C PHE A 127 -9.79 -1.42 -5.64
N CYS A 128 -10.94 -2.00 -5.98
CA CYS A 128 -11.21 -3.40 -5.68
C CYS A 128 -10.23 -4.32 -6.42
N GLU A 129 -10.02 -4.06 -7.71
CA GLU A 129 -9.14 -4.85 -8.57
C GLU A 129 -7.66 -4.67 -8.23
N THR A 130 -7.19 -3.45 -7.99
CA THR A 130 -5.79 -3.18 -7.60
C THR A 130 -5.46 -3.83 -6.25
N TYR A 131 -6.39 -3.72 -5.29
CA TYR A 131 -6.23 -4.35 -3.97
C TYR A 131 -6.27 -5.88 -4.05
N GLU A 132 -7.16 -6.44 -4.89
CA GLU A 132 -7.18 -7.88 -5.14
C GLU A 132 -5.85 -8.35 -5.75
N GLY A 133 -5.33 -7.65 -6.76
CA GLY A 133 -4.06 -7.99 -7.39
C GLY A 133 -2.91 -8.03 -6.37
N LEU A 134 -2.83 -7.04 -5.48
CA LEU A 134 -1.85 -7.02 -4.37
C LEU A 134 -2.04 -8.21 -3.42
N VAL A 135 -3.28 -8.48 -2.99
CA VAL A 135 -3.59 -9.60 -2.09
C VAL A 135 -3.20 -10.93 -2.73
N ARG A 136 -3.52 -11.13 -4.01
CA ARG A 136 -3.19 -12.36 -4.75
C ARG A 136 -1.69 -12.58 -4.89
N GLN A 137 -0.92 -11.54 -5.19
CA GLN A 137 0.55 -11.62 -5.26
C GLN A 137 1.15 -12.09 -3.92
N ILE A 138 0.68 -11.52 -2.80
CA ILE A 138 1.17 -11.91 -1.47
C ILE A 138 0.70 -13.34 -1.13
N TYR A 139 -0.57 -13.64 -1.34
CA TYR A 139 -1.19 -14.93 -1.02
C TYR A 139 -0.53 -16.10 -1.75
N GLY A 140 -0.23 -15.91 -3.06
CA GLY A 140 0.40 -16.89 -3.95
C GLY A 140 1.93 -16.87 -3.93
N SER A 141 2.56 -16.01 -3.12
CA SER A 141 4.02 -15.91 -3.07
C SER A 141 4.69 -17.16 -2.51
N ALA A 142 5.98 -17.33 -2.81
CA ALA A 142 6.76 -18.52 -2.44
C ALA A 142 6.80 -18.78 -0.93
N SER A 143 6.77 -17.75 -0.09
CA SER A 143 6.74 -17.89 1.38
C SER A 143 5.36 -18.28 1.91
N ALA A 144 4.28 -18.15 1.11
CA ALA A 144 2.91 -18.41 1.51
C ALA A 144 2.54 -17.80 2.88
N PRO A 145 2.74 -16.51 3.11
CA PRO A 145 2.64 -15.89 4.43
C PRO A 145 1.22 -15.96 4.98
N ALA A 146 1.09 -15.93 6.31
CA ALA A 146 -0.16 -15.47 6.91
C ALA A 146 -0.43 -14.03 6.51
N MET A 147 -1.69 -13.66 6.32
CA MET A 147 -2.07 -12.31 5.91
C MET A 147 -3.18 -11.78 6.81
N VAL A 148 -3.09 -10.50 7.16
CA VAL A 148 -4.12 -9.77 7.90
C VAL A 148 -4.39 -8.44 7.18
N LEU A 149 -5.64 -8.19 6.81
CA LEU A 149 -6.06 -6.96 6.16
C LEU A 149 -6.48 -5.95 7.22
N ILE A 150 -5.93 -4.73 7.14
CA ILE A 150 -6.21 -3.64 8.08
C ILE A 150 -7.06 -2.58 7.39
N HIS A 151 -8.14 -2.18 8.04
CA HIS A 151 -9.04 -1.14 7.54
C HIS A 151 -9.03 0.07 8.47
N ASN A 152 -8.38 1.14 8.04
CA ASN A 152 -8.41 2.45 8.67
C ASN A 152 -9.59 3.30 8.18
N VAL A 153 -9.69 4.52 8.69
CA VAL A 153 -10.83 5.41 8.46
C VAL A 153 -10.41 6.87 8.62
N TYR A 154 -11.05 7.77 7.90
CA TYR A 154 -11.03 9.20 8.21
C TYR A 154 -11.88 9.47 9.44
N TYR A 155 -11.31 10.03 10.49
CA TYR A 155 -11.96 10.20 11.79
C TYR A 155 -13.00 11.32 11.84
N ASP A 156 -13.01 12.23 10.84
CA ASP A 156 -14.04 13.27 10.70
C ASP A 156 -15.29 12.78 9.96
N THR A 157 -15.12 11.96 8.93
CA THR A 157 -16.17 11.58 7.98
C THR A 157 -16.60 10.13 8.07
N GLY A 158 -15.78 9.27 8.68
CA GLY A 158 -15.96 7.82 8.64
C GLY A 158 -15.69 7.19 7.28
N LYS A 159 -15.12 7.94 6.32
CA LYS A 159 -14.79 7.42 4.97
C LYS A 159 -13.67 6.39 5.01
N SER A 160 -13.80 5.37 4.17
CA SER A 160 -12.82 4.29 4.00
C SER A 160 -13.15 3.50 2.74
N ALA A 161 -12.18 2.88 2.10
CA ALA A 161 -12.40 1.88 1.06
C ALA A 161 -12.72 0.48 1.62
N ALA A 162 -12.93 0.37 2.94
CA ALA A 162 -13.15 -0.89 3.65
C ALA A 162 -14.26 -1.76 3.05
N TYR A 163 -15.24 -1.17 2.34
CA TYR A 163 -16.31 -1.93 1.68
C TYR A 163 -15.73 -2.92 0.66
N TYR A 164 -14.89 -2.47 -0.28
CA TYR A 164 -14.27 -3.33 -1.29
C TYR A 164 -13.18 -4.20 -0.69
N HIS A 165 -12.34 -3.66 0.19
CA HIS A 165 -11.28 -4.44 0.85
C HIS A 165 -11.86 -5.60 1.67
N ALA A 166 -13.00 -5.39 2.35
CA ALA A 166 -13.69 -6.46 3.09
C ALA A 166 -14.34 -7.50 2.17
N GLN A 167 -14.72 -7.14 0.93
CA GLN A 167 -15.17 -8.13 -0.05
C GLN A 167 -14.01 -9.05 -0.44
N ILE A 168 -12.83 -8.49 -0.72
CA ILE A 168 -11.61 -9.27 -0.99
C ILE A 168 -11.27 -10.14 0.23
N GLY A 169 -11.28 -9.59 1.43
CA GLY A 169 -11.02 -10.35 2.65
C GLY A 169 -11.95 -11.56 2.83
N ARG A 170 -13.26 -11.38 2.58
CA ARG A 170 -14.23 -12.48 2.63
C ARG A 170 -14.04 -13.49 1.51
N HIS A 171 -13.74 -13.04 0.29
CA HIS A 171 -13.56 -13.91 -0.88
C HIS A 171 -12.36 -14.85 -0.71
N TYR A 172 -11.26 -14.33 -0.14
CA TYR A 172 -10.04 -15.11 0.13
C TYR A 172 -9.99 -15.71 1.54
N ASP A 173 -11.10 -15.61 2.29
CA ASP A 173 -11.22 -16.08 3.68
C ASP A 173 -10.07 -15.58 4.58
N LEU A 174 -9.71 -14.29 4.44
CA LEU A 174 -8.61 -13.65 5.16
C LEU A 174 -9.12 -12.89 6.40
N PRO A 175 -8.34 -12.87 7.50
CA PRO A 175 -8.62 -12.00 8.64
C PRO A 175 -8.65 -10.53 8.25
N CYS A 176 -9.69 -9.80 8.73
CA CYS A 176 -9.85 -8.37 8.52
C CYS A 176 -10.01 -7.66 9.86
N ILE A 177 -9.16 -6.68 10.13
CA ILE A 177 -9.19 -5.87 11.36
C ILE A 177 -9.55 -4.44 10.99
N SER A 178 -10.57 -3.87 11.64
CA SER A 178 -11.20 -2.60 11.28
C SER A 178 -11.11 -1.57 12.40
N MET A 179 -10.40 -0.49 12.15
CA MET A 179 -10.39 0.70 13.00
C MET A 179 -11.70 1.49 12.85
N GLN A 180 -12.35 1.38 11.67
CA GLN A 180 -13.66 1.92 11.40
C GLN A 180 -14.74 1.34 12.34
N ASN A 181 -14.62 0.05 12.73
CA ASN A 181 -15.58 -0.60 13.62
C ASN A 181 -15.17 -0.54 15.10
N SER A 182 -13.89 -0.32 15.38
CA SER A 182 -13.30 -0.33 16.72
C SER A 182 -13.13 1.07 17.32
N ILE A 183 -12.32 1.91 16.69
CA ILE A 183 -11.91 3.23 17.19
C ILE A 183 -12.94 4.30 16.80
N TYR A 184 -13.34 4.35 15.52
CA TYR A 184 -14.20 5.39 14.99
C TYR A 184 -15.55 5.53 15.71
N PRO A 185 -16.26 4.46 16.16
CA PRO A 185 -17.51 4.62 16.91
C PRO A 185 -17.35 5.34 18.25
N ALA A 186 -16.16 5.27 18.86
CA ALA A 186 -15.88 6.04 20.07
C ALA A 186 -15.67 7.52 19.74
N VAL A 187 -15.04 7.82 18.62
CA VAL A 187 -14.84 9.20 18.13
C VAL A 187 -16.18 9.79 17.71
N ALA A 188 -16.95 9.11 16.87
CA ALA A 188 -18.25 9.56 16.39
C ALA A 188 -19.27 9.80 17.51
N ALA A 189 -19.17 9.03 18.59
CA ALA A 189 -20.01 9.20 19.79
C ALA A 189 -19.46 10.25 20.79
N GLY A 190 -18.34 10.93 20.47
CA GLY A 190 -17.71 11.92 21.35
C GLY A 190 -17.08 11.36 22.64
N ARG A 191 -16.96 10.02 22.75
CA ARG A 191 -16.31 9.36 23.92
C ARG A 191 -14.78 9.46 23.83
N LEU A 192 -14.24 9.52 22.62
CA LEU A 192 -12.82 9.73 22.33
C LEU A 192 -12.69 10.97 21.42
N PRO A 193 -12.24 12.12 21.93
CA PRO A 193 -11.98 13.28 21.10
C PRO A 193 -10.93 12.97 20.03
N ALA A 194 -11.23 13.27 18.75
CA ALA A 194 -10.35 12.94 17.63
C ALA A 194 -8.97 13.58 17.77
N GLU A 195 -8.90 14.82 18.27
CA GLU A 195 -7.66 15.57 18.48
C GLU A 195 -6.67 14.91 19.46
N LYS A 196 -7.12 13.92 20.25
CA LYS A 196 -6.21 13.15 21.11
C LYS A 196 -5.45 12.08 20.36
N ILE A 197 -5.99 11.60 19.22
CA ILE A 197 -5.42 10.48 18.48
C ILE A 197 -4.91 10.87 17.09
N THR A 198 -5.25 12.06 16.60
CA THR A 198 -4.85 12.58 15.29
C THR A 198 -4.89 14.11 15.28
N ALA A 199 -4.01 14.75 14.52
CA ALA A 199 -4.01 16.20 14.35
C ALA A 199 -4.80 16.66 13.11
N ASP A 200 -5.02 15.78 12.14
CA ASP A 200 -5.60 16.06 10.81
C ASP A 200 -6.79 15.15 10.46
N PHE A 201 -7.34 14.46 11.46
CA PHE A 201 -8.43 13.48 11.32
C PHE A 201 -8.11 12.24 10.47
N LEU A 202 -6.87 12.08 10.05
CA LEU A 202 -6.42 10.96 9.21
C LEU A 202 -5.25 10.20 9.85
N HIS A 203 -4.14 10.90 10.09
CA HIS A 203 -2.89 10.29 10.53
C HIS A 203 -2.87 10.13 12.06
N PRO A 204 -2.76 8.90 12.57
CA PRO A 204 -2.67 8.67 14.00
C PRO A 204 -1.38 9.25 14.58
N ASN A 205 -1.47 9.95 15.72
CA ASN A 205 -0.33 10.24 16.55
C ASN A 205 0.05 9.00 17.40
N ASP A 206 1.03 9.10 18.30
CA ASP A 206 1.50 7.96 19.11
C ASP A 206 0.37 7.22 19.82
N LEU A 207 -0.62 7.93 20.38
CA LEU A 207 -1.77 7.33 21.05
C LEU A 207 -2.71 6.66 20.03
N GLY A 208 -2.92 7.27 18.87
CA GLY A 208 -3.71 6.67 17.78
C GLY A 208 -3.07 5.38 17.26
N HIS A 209 -1.77 5.38 17.06
CA HIS A 209 -0.99 4.19 16.69
C HIS A 209 -1.02 3.11 17.80
N GLU A 210 -1.00 3.50 19.06
CA GLU A 210 -1.15 2.58 20.20
C GLU A 210 -2.53 1.90 20.18
N PHE A 211 -3.59 2.66 19.94
CA PHE A 211 -4.94 2.09 19.80
C PHE A 211 -5.01 1.10 18.64
N MET A 212 -4.50 1.46 17.46
CA MET A 212 -4.43 0.55 16.31
C MET A 212 -3.70 -0.76 16.65
N ALA A 213 -2.49 -0.66 17.22
CA ALA A 213 -1.72 -1.83 17.65
C ALA A 213 -2.49 -2.66 18.67
N SER A 214 -3.23 -2.02 19.60
CA SER A 214 -4.01 -2.73 20.61
C SER A 214 -5.18 -3.53 20.03
N VAL A 215 -5.80 -3.06 18.94
CA VAL A 215 -6.86 -3.81 18.22
C VAL A 215 -6.26 -5.01 17.50
N ILE A 216 -5.11 -4.82 16.82
CA ILE A 216 -4.40 -5.89 16.10
C ILE A 216 -3.93 -6.97 17.08
N THR A 217 -3.28 -6.57 18.18
CA THR A 217 -2.74 -7.52 19.17
C THR A 217 -3.83 -8.25 19.94
N ASN A 218 -4.99 -7.61 20.20
CA ASN A 218 -6.17 -8.29 20.75
C ASN A 218 -6.65 -9.44 19.84
N PHE A 219 -6.65 -9.22 18.52
CA PHE A 219 -6.95 -10.28 17.57
C PHE A 219 -5.92 -11.40 17.62
N LEU A 220 -4.61 -11.07 17.55
CA LEU A 220 -3.53 -12.07 17.60
C LEU A 220 -3.56 -12.87 18.89
N GLU A 221 -3.84 -12.25 20.03
CA GLU A 221 -3.99 -12.95 21.32
C GLU A 221 -5.12 -13.98 21.30
N LYS A 222 -6.26 -13.62 20.69
CA LYS A 222 -7.37 -14.57 20.50
C LYS A 222 -6.96 -15.75 19.63
N VAL A 223 -6.21 -15.51 18.56
CA VAL A 223 -5.73 -16.59 17.69
C VAL A 223 -4.79 -17.55 18.43
N ILE A 224 -3.93 -17.04 19.33
CA ILE A 224 -3.06 -17.88 20.18
C ILE A 224 -3.90 -18.88 21.01
N HIS A 225 -5.06 -18.45 21.48
CA HIS A 225 -5.95 -19.28 22.31
C HIS A 225 -6.99 -20.07 21.52
N ASP A 226 -7.13 -19.79 20.23
CA ASP A 226 -8.11 -20.47 19.36
C ASP A 226 -7.66 -21.89 19.02
N LYS A 227 -8.45 -22.88 19.50
CA LYS A 227 -8.24 -24.32 19.26
C LYS A 227 -9.07 -24.88 18.10
N THR A 228 -9.81 -24.04 17.38
CA THR A 228 -10.61 -24.45 16.23
C THR A 228 -9.70 -25.03 15.15
N GLN A 229 -10.09 -26.18 14.61
CA GLN A 229 -9.40 -26.74 13.44
C GLN A 229 -9.85 -25.98 12.20
N GLU A 230 -8.89 -25.48 11.44
CA GLU A 230 -9.19 -24.75 10.20
C GLU A 230 -9.49 -25.72 9.05
N PRO A 231 -10.43 -25.38 8.16
CA PRO A 231 -10.61 -26.12 6.91
C PRO A 231 -9.38 -26.00 6.02
N GLN A 232 -9.26 -26.92 5.07
CA GLN A 232 -8.22 -26.82 4.05
C GLN A 232 -8.35 -25.48 3.32
N GLU A 233 -7.23 -24.78 3.18
CA GLU A 233 -7.15 -23.54 2.47
C GLU A 233 -7.39 -23.76 0.97
N ILE A 234 -8.15 -22.87 0.37
CA ILE A 234 -8.42 -22.82 -1.07
C ILE A 234 -7.97 -21.47 -1.59
N PHE A 235 -7.17 -21.47 -2.64
CA PHE A 235 -6.87 -20.24 -3.39
C PHE A 235 -7.97 -20.07 -4.44
N PRO A 236 -8.93 -19.15 -4.26
CA PRO A 236 -10.06 -19.03 -5.15
C PRO A 236 -9.67 -18.39 -6.49
N ALA A 237 -10.53 -18.54 -7.50
CA ALA A 237 -10.44 -17.74 -8.69
C ALA A 237 -10.58 -16.24 -8.34
N PRO A 238 -10.03 -15.33 -9.16
CA PRO A 238 -10.18 -13.89 -8.92
C PRO A 238 -11.65 -13.47 -8.85
N LEU A 239 -11.92 -12.47 -8.01
CA LEU A 239 -13.24 -11.82 -7.93
C LEU A 239 -13.43 -10.76 -9.02
N THR A 240 -12.35 -10.10 -9.44
CA THR A 240 -12.30 -9.07 -10.48
C THR A 240 -11.69 -9.62 -11.78
N GLU A 241 -11.43 -8.77 -12.77
CA GLU A 241 -10.67 -9.14 -13.97
C GLU A 241 -9.19 -9.44 -13.70
N ASN A 242 -8.72 -9.06 -12.49
CA ASN A 242 -7.41 -9.42 -11.98
C ASN A 242 -6.21 -8.88 -12.79
N ALA A 243 -6.33 -7.69 -13.35
CA ALA A 243 -5.28 -7.09 -14.17
C ALA A 243 -3.99 -6.79 -13.36
N TYR A 244 -4.07 -6.70 -12.03
CA TYR A 244 -2.95 -6.26 -11.19
C TYR A 244 -2.19 -7.40 -10.48
N GLU A 245 -2.59 -8.66 -10.60
CA GLU A 245 -1.81 -9.79 -10.06
C GLU A 245 -0.45 -9.94 -10.74
N HIS A 246 -0.39 -9.63 -12.04
CA HIS A 246 0.84 -9.71 -12.84
C HIS A 246 1.21 -8.35 -13.44
N CYS A 247 1.05 -7.27 -12.66
CA CYS A 247 1.49 -5.96 -13.11
C CYS A 247 3.02 -5.84 -13.06
N VAL A 248 3.56 -5.01 -13.96
CA VAL A 248 5.00 -4.77 -14.08
C VAL A 248 5.26 -3.28 -13.96
N ARG A 249 6.26 -2.93 -13.16
CA ARG A 249 6.75 -1.55 -13.01
C ARG A 249 7.97 -1.35 -13.90
N LEU A 250 7.85 -0.53 -14.94
CA LEU A 250 8.92 -0.20 -15.87
C LEU A 250 9.71 1.00 -15.35
N GLN A 251 11.00 0.82 -15.15
CA GLN A 251 11.99 1.82 -14.72
C GLN A 251 13.21 1.76 -15.61
N TYR A 252 14.16 2.71 -15.47
CA TYR A 252 15.29 2.81 -16.40
C TYR A 252 16.13 1.52 -16.48
N PHE A 253 16.25 0.76 -15.40
CA PHE A 253 17.10 -0.44 -15.35
C PHE A 253 16.46 -1.70 -15.93
N ASN A 254 15.14 -1.73 -16.12
CA ASN A 254 14.40 -2.89 -16.62
C ASN A 254 13.56 -2.62 -17.87
N SER A 255 13.72 -1.42 -18.48
CA SER A 255 13.03 -1.05 -19.71
C SER A 255 13.89 -0.16 -20.59
N THR A 256 13.61 -0.16 -21.89
CA THR A 256 14.33 0.63 -22.90
C THR A 256 13.30 1.38 -23.76
N PRO A 257 12.69 2.47 -23.25
CA PRO A 257 11.78 3.27 -24.05
C PRO A 257 12.48 3.97 -25.21
N GLU A 258 11.74 4.23 -26.28
CA GLU A 258 12.14 5.25 -27.23
C GLU A 258 12.11 6.60 -26.53
N LYS A 259 13.15 7.42 -26.68
CA LYS A 259 13.27 8.68 -25.95
C LYS A 259 13.89 9.81 -26.76
N SER A 260 13.47 11.02 -26.44
CA SER A 260 14.10 12.25 -26.90
C SER A 260 14.07 13.28 -25.78
N GLY A 261 15.20 13.83 -25.40
CA GLY A 261 15.32 14.90 -24.40
C GLY A 261 15.19 14.46 -22.95
N PHE A 262 14.87 13.21 -22.66
CA PHE A 262 14.86 12.65 -21.31
C PHE A 262 16.20 11.98 -20.96
N GLU A 263 16.69 12.22 -19.75
CA GLU A 263 17.87 11.61 -19.17
C GLU A 263 17.49 10.61 -18.06
N GLU A 264 18.24 9.52 -17.95
CA GLU A 264 18.03 8.47 -16.94
C GLU A 264 18.58 8.89 -15.58
N ASP A 265 17.81 8.68 -14.53
CA ASP A 265 18.31 8.81 -13.14
C ASP A 265 18.92 7.49 -12.68
N MET A 266 20.24 7.42 -12.74
CA MET A 266 21.03 6.27 -12.30
C MET A 266 21.45 6.36 -10.83
N THR A 267 20.91 7.31 -10.06
CA THR A 267 21.19 7.46 -8.63
C THR A 267 20.64 6.25 -7.86
N PRO A 268 21.45 5.53 -7.09
CA PRO A 268 20.98 4.38 -6.34
C PRO A 268 19.88 4.76 -5.33
N GLN A 269 18.81 3.99 -5.31
CA GLN A 269 17.76 4.09 -4.28
C GLN A 269 18.34 3.62 -2.94
N ARG A 270 18.17 4.42 -1.88
CA ARG A 270 18.76 4.17 -0.55
C ARG A 270 17.88 3.26 0.30
N ASP A 271 16.57 3.43 0.20
CA ASP A 271 15.56 2.70 0.96
C ASP A 271 14.20 2.71 0.23
N ILE A 272 13.20 2.02 0.76
CA ILE A 272 11.88 1.87 0.16
C ILE A 272 11.18 3.23 -0.02
N THR A 273 11.46 4.20 0.84
CA THR A 273 10.82 5.52 0.80
C THR A 273 11.52 6.53 -0.11
N ASP A 274 12.71 6.21 -0.62
CA ASP A 274 13.45 7.04 -1.59
C ASP A 274 12.89 6.85 -3.01
N ILE A 275 11.63 7.22 -3.20
CA ILE A 275 10.77 6.86 -4.35
C ILE A 275 11.06 7.64 -5.63
N PHE A 276 11.78 8.76 -5.55
CA PHE A 276 12.14 9.57 -6.73
C PHE A 276 13.53 9.16 -7.25
N ARG A 277 13.64 7.89 -7.64
CA ARG A 277 14.83 7.25 -8.18
C ARG A 277 14.45 6.32 -9.33
N ASN A 278 15.45 5.92 -10.10
CA ASN A 278 15.31 4.92 -11.14
C ASN A 278 14.36 5.32 -12.29
N GLY A 279 14.10 6.61 -12.43
CA GLY A 279 13.22 7.18 -13.44
C GLY A 279 13.97 7.94 -14.53
N TRP A 280 13.31 8.93 -15.07
CA TRP A 280 13.85 9.82 -16.13
C TRP A 280 13.43 11.25 -15.85
N SER A 281 14.27 12.21 -16.22
CA SER A 281 13.94 13.63 -16.13
C SER A 281 14.14 14.39 -17.43
N ALA A 282 13.35 15.43 -17.66
CA ALA A 282 13.50 16.36 -18.77
C ALA A 282 12.87 17.71 -18.43
N GLY A 283 13.43 18.79 -18.98
CA GLY A 283 12.93 20.16 -18.81
C GLY A 283 12.43 20.85 -20.08
N GLU A 284 12.58 20.22 -21.23
CA GLU A 284 12.31 20.86 -22.51
C GLU A 284 10.97 20.42 -23.10
N LYS A 285 10.18 21.39 -23.60
CA LYS A 285 8.95 21.10 -24.34
C LYS A 285 9.24 20.25 -25.58
N GLY A 286 8.45 19.20 -25.79
CA GLY A 286 8.60 18.22 -26.87
C GLY A 286 9.54 17.07 -26.55
N ALA A 287 10.19 17.06 -25.35
CA ALA A 287 10.88 15.87 -24.85
C ALA A 287 9.86 14.77 -24.58
N TYR A 288 10.18 13.52 -24.94
CA TYR A 288 9.26 12.40 -24.78
C TYR A 288 9.96 11.10 -24.40
N LEU A 289 9.15 10.21 -23.81
CA LEU A 289 9.41 8.77 -23.61
C LEU A 289 8.23 7.99 -24.21
N GLU A 290 8.54 6.92 -24.96
CA GLU A 290 7.53 6.00 -25.49
C GLU A 290 7.88 4.57 -25.12
N PHE A 291 6.99 3.91 -24.38
CA PHE A 291 7.15 2.53 -23.92
C PHE A 291 6.23 1.63 -24.71
N THR A 292 6.79 0.58 -25.33
CA THR A 292 6.01 -0.54 -25.86
C THR A 292 5.80 -1.56 -24.76
N PHE A 293 4.57 -2.01 -24.57
CA PHE A 293 4.21 -3.00 -23.56
C PHE A 293 3.19 -4.01 -24.08
N ARG A 294 3.07 -5.12 -23.38
CA ARG A 294 2.07 -6.14 -23.66
C ARG A 294 1.21 -6.36 -22.41
N GLY A 295 -0.06 -5.99 -22.48
CA GLY A 295 -0.97 -6.01 -21.32
C GLY A 295 -2.34 -5.50 -21.65
N THR A 296 -3.08 -5.06 -20.64
CA THR A 296 -4.46 -4.52 -20.76
C THR A 296 -4.59 -3.11 -20.18
N GLY A 297 -3.51 -2.51 -19.67
CA GLY A 297 -3.56 -1.15 -19.15
C GLY A 297 -2.18 -0.59 -18.84
N ALA A 298 -2.14 0.74 -18.72
CA ALA A 298 -0.95 1.49 -18.36
C ALA A 298 -1.29 2.64 -17.43
N ALA A 299 -0.44 2.84 -16.43
CA ALA A 299 -0.47 4.00 -15.54
C ALA A 299 0.92 4.64 -15.45
N VAL A 300 0.99 5.93 -15.22
CA VAL A 300 2.21 6.71 -15.17
C VAL A 300 2.42 7.25 -13.76
N GLN A 301 3.60 7.00 -13.19
CA GLN A 301 4.04 7.60 -11.94
C GLN A 301 4.99 8.76 -12.24
N TYR A 302 4.73 9.90 -11.63
CA TYR A 302 5.58 11.09 -11.79
C TYR A 302 5.62 11.90 -10.50
N ARG A 303 6.65 12.74 -10.39
CA ARG A 303 6.81 13.67 -9.27
C ARG A 303 6.02 14.93 -9.52
N ARG A 304 5.21 15.33 -8.53
CA ARG A 304 4.68 16.67 -8.41
C ARG A 304 5.51 17.46 -7.41
N VAL A 305 6.01 18.60 -7.82
CA VAL A 305 6.98 19.41 -7.08
C VAL A 305 6.24 20.45 -6.24
N LYS A 306 6.51 20.45 -4.94
CA LYS A 306 6.04 21.53 -4.05
C LYS A 306 6.78 22.83 -4.37
N ASP A 307 6.17 23.96 -4.05
CA ASP A 307 6.77 25.30 -4.19
C ASP A 307 7.12 25.66 -5.65
N GLY A 308 6.58 24.94 -6.64
CA GLY A 308 6.87 25.14 -8.04
C GLY A 308 5.83 25.92 -8.80
N PRO A 309 6.07 26.40 -10.03
CA PRO A 309 5.67 25.60 -11.16
C PRO A 309 6.69 24.53 -11.53
N ALA A 310 6.22 23.53 -12.24
CA ALA A 310 7.00 22.47 -12.88
C ALA A 310 6.38 22.15 -14.25
N PRO A 311 7.12 21.53 -15.17
CA PRO A 311 6.60 21.21 -16.50
C PRO A 311 5.34 20.36 -16.45
N ILE A 312 4.48 20.54 -17.47
CA ILE A 312 3.30 19.70 -17.69
C ILE A 312 3.60 18.76 -18.84
N ALA A 313 3.32 17.47 -18.63
CA ALA A 313 3.39 16.46 -19.68
C ALA A 313 1.98 15.95 -20.02
N THR A 314 1.86 15.25 -21.14
CA THR A 314 0.66 14.51 -21.53
C THR A 314 1.07 13.05 -21.74
N ALA A 315 0.28 12.12 -21.17
CA ALA A 315 0.40 10.70 -21.46
C ALA A 315 -0.74 10.28 -22.38
N VAL A 316 -0.45 9.39 -23.35
CA VAL A 316 -1.45 8.86 -24.29
C VAL A 316 -1.09 7.42 -24.62
N VAL A 317 -2.12 6.57 -24.78
CA VAL A 317 -1.93 5.17 -25.23
C VAL A 317 -2.39 5.04 -26.67
N ASP A 318 -1.57 4.37 -27.51
CA ASP A 318 -1.83 4.04 -28.91
C ASP A 318 -2.23 5.26 -29.78
N GLU A 319 -1.66 6.43 -29.47
CA GLU A 319 -2.00 7.68 -30.12
C GLU A 319 -3.52 8.02 -30.06
N ASN A 320 -4.27 7.34 -29.18
CA ASN A 320 -5.70 7.57 -29.02
C ASN A 320 -5.96 8.79 -28.14
N PRO A 321 -6.50 9.89 -28.68
CA PRO A 321 -6.71 11.12 -27.91
C PRO A 321 -7.74 10.95 -26.77
N GLU A 322 -8.58 9.91 -26.80
CA GLU A 322 -9.52 9.61 -25.71
C GLU A 322 -8.81 9.12 -24.44
N THR A 323 -7.58 8.59 -24.56
CA THR A 323 -6.76 8.20 -23.42
C THR A 323 -5.84 9.31 -22.91
N ALA A 324 -5.86 10.48 -23.54
CA ALA A 324 -4.94 11.58 -23.20
C ALA A 324 -5.18 12.07 -21.76
N CYS A 325 -4.13 11.98 -20.94
CA CYS A 325 -4.12 12.45 -19.56
C CYS A 325 -3.09 13.56 -19.38
N VAL A 326 -3.48 14.64 -18.72
CA VAL A 326 -2.57 15.73 -18.32
C VAL A 326 -1.81 15.30 -17.05
N LEU A 327 -0.50 15.42 -17.09
CA LEU A 327 0.41 15.13 -15.99
C LEU A 327 1.02 16.45 -15.51
N ASP A 328 0.33 17.14 -14.61
CA ASP A 328 0.80 18.42 -14.05
C ASP A 328 1.86 18.14 -12.98
N GLY A 329 3.10 18.58 -13.25
CA GLY A 329 4.22 18.46 -12.33
C GLY A 329 4.15 19.39 -11.11
N THR A 330 3.21 20.35 -11.09
CA THR A 330 3.04 21.30 -9.99
C THR A 330 2.21 20.69 -8.86
N PHE A 331 2.61 20.95 -7.62
CA PHE A 331 1.87 20.53 -6.42
C PHE A 331 1.62 21.74 -5.52
N ASP A 332 0.34 22.07 -5.34
CA ASP A 332 -0.08 23.28 -4.62
C ASP A 332 0.00 23.14 -3.09
N GLU A 333 0.14 21.92 -2.55
CA GLU A 333 0.32 21.69 -1.12
C GLU A 333 1.80 21.77 -0.75
N THR A 334 2.07 22.05 0.53
CA THR A 334 3.41 22.45 1.00
C THR A 334 4.13 21.38 1.82
N TRP A 335 3.54 20.17 1.98
CA TRP A 335 4.09 19.15 2.86
C TRP A 335 5.30 18.38 2.27
N GLY A 336 5.50 18.41 0.96
CA GLY A 336 6.63 17.76 0.28
C GLY A 336 6.36 17.55 -1.20
N ASP A 337 7.33 17.02 -1.92
CA ASP A 337 7.09 16.51 -3.27
C ASP A 337 6.19 15.29 -3.19
N LYS A 338 5.21 15.21 -4.08
CA LYS A 338 4.24 14.11 -4.12
C LYS A 338 4.52 13.19 -5.30
N MET A 339 4.54 11.89 -5.06
CA MET A 339 4.43 10.93 -6.15
C MET A 339 2.96 10.82 -6.58
N GLN A 340 2.70 11.17 -7.83
CA GLN A 340 1.39 11.03 -8.43
C GLN A 340 1.36 9.80 -9.33
N LEU A 341 0.32 8.99 -9.18
CA LEU A 341 -0.02 7.90 -10.07
C LEU A 341 -1.26 8.28 -10.87
N THR A 342 -1.20 8.19 -12.20
CA THR A 342 -2.30 8.47 -13.10
C THR A 342 -2.50 7.28 -14.03
N THR A 343 -3.66 6.63 -13.94
CA THR A 343 -4.07 5.59 -14.88
C THR A 343 -4.41 6.23 -16.22
N VAL A 344 -3.69 5.86 -17.27
CA VAL A 344 -3.84 6.40 -18.63
C VAL A 344 -4.85 5.59 -19.42
N ALA A 345 -4.79 4.25 -19.30
CA ALA A 345 -5.76 3.35 -19.92
C ALA A 345 -5.88 2.07 -19.09
N GLU A 346 -7.07 1.50 -19.06
CA GLU A 346 -7.38 0.23 -18.44
C GLU A 346 -8.38 -0.54 -19.28
N HIS A 347 -8.47 -1.86 -19.07
CA HIS A 347 -9.38 -2.76 -19.81
C HIS A 347 -9.19 -2.74 -21.33
N LEU A 348 -7.98 -2.44 -21.81
CA LEU A 348 -7.64 -2.59 -23.22
C LEU A 348 -7.72 -4.08 -23.63
N PRO A 349 -8.01 -4.38 -24.90
CA PRO A 349 -7.79 -5.73 -25.40
C PRO A 349 -6.36 -6.18 -25.12
N TYR A 350 -6.19 -7.42 -24.62
CA TYR A 350 -4.83 -7.92 -24.41
C TYR A 350 -4.01 -7.92 -25.71
N GLY A 351 -2.92 -7.18 -25.74
CA GLY A 351 -2.11 -7.01 -26.92
C GLY A 351 -0.86 -6.18 -26.68
N GLU A 352 -0.16 -5.88 -27.76
CA GLU A 352 0.92 -4.91 -27.76
C GLU A 352 0.33 -3.50 -27.88
N HIS A 353 0.76 -2.62 -26.99
CA HIS A 353 0.33 -1.23 -26.90
C HIS A 353 1.56 -0.33 -26.72
N ARG A 354 1.34 0.97 -26.92
CA ARG A 354 2.37 1.99 -26.67
C ARG A 354 1.81 3.06 -25.75
N VAL A 355 2.56 3.45 -24.74
CA VAL A 355 2.27 4.64 -23.93
C VAL A 355 3.36 5.67 -24.15
N ARG A 356 2.96 6.85 -24.61
CA ARG A 356 3.83 8.00 -24.83
C ARG A 356 3.59 9.04 -23.76
N VAL A 357 4.67 9.52 -23.16
CA VAL A 357 4.68 10.66 -22.22
C VAL A 357 5.51 11.76 -22.85
N GLU A 358 4.91 12.92 -23.11
CA GLU A 358 5.56 14.06 -23.76
C GLU A 358 5.36 15.33 -22.95
N ILE A 359 6.41 16.14 -22.77
CA ILE A 359 6.31 17.45 -22.14
C ILE A 359 5.63 18.41 -23.12
N THR A 360 4.44 18.85 -22.75
CA THR A 360 3.59 19.73 -23.59
C THR A 360 3.66 21.20 -23.20
N GLU A 361 4.05 21.51 -21.95
CA GLU A 361 4.15 22.89 -21.47
C GLU A 361 5.32 23.03 -20.48
N THR A 362 6.01 24.17 -20.57
CA THR A 362 7.09 24.57 -19.65
C THR A 362 6.94 26.03 -19.29
N HIS A 363 7.44 26.44 -18.11
CA HIS A 363 7.36 27.80 -17.61
C HIS A 363 8.79 28.32 -17.35
N ALA A 364 9.00 29.63 -17.51
CA ALA A 364 10.32 30.22 -17.23
C ALA A 364 10.73 30.09 -15.76
N GLU A 365 9.74 29.93 -14.88
CA GLU A 365 9.91 29.83 -13.43
C GLU A 365 9.94 28.37 -12.93
N ASP A 366 9.94 27.36 -13.81
CA ASP A 366 9.97 25.95 -13.41
C ASP A 366 11.10 25.69 -12.41
N LYS A 367 10.77 25.09 -11.26
CA LYS A 367 11.69 24.86 -10.15
C LYS A 367 12.45 23.55 -10.27
N ALA A 368 11.94 22.62 -11.05
CA ALA A 368 12.54 21.33 -11.30
C ALA A 368 12.12 20.83 -12.69
N GLU A 369 12.87 19.88 -13.22
CA GLU A 369 12.49 19.13 -14.40
C GLU A 369 11.27 18.24 -14.11
N PHE A 370 10.49 17.91 -15.14
CA PHE A 370 9.51 16.84 -15.06
C PHE A 370 10.23 15.51 -14.79
N TYR A 371 9.80 14.79 -13.75
CA TYR A 371 10.41 13.52 -13.37
C TYR A 371 9.38 12.40 -13.50
N LEU A 372 9.59 11.52 -14.50
CA LEU A 372 8.85 10.28 -14.66
C LEU A 372 9.49 9.20 -13.77
N VAL A 373 8.76 8.72 -12.78
CA VAL A 373 9.25 7.71 -11.83
C VAL A 373 9.21 6.32 -12.45
N SER A 374 8.11 5.97 -13.11
CA SER A 374 7.90 4.66 -13.75
C SER A 374 6.63 4.64 -14.61
N VAL A 375 6.50 3.61 -15.43
CA VAL A 375 5.24 3.19 -16.03
C VAL A 375 4.82 1.86 -15.42
N ILE A 376 3.56 1.77 -14.97
CA ILE A 376 2.98 0.52 -14.46
C ILE A 376 2.12 -0.07 -15.55
N VAL A 377 2.43 -1.29 -15.95
CA VAL A 377 1.66 -2.07 -16.94
C VAL A 377 0.84 -3.11 -16.22
N SER A 378 -0.46 -3.16 -16.48
CA SER A 378 -1.39 -4.14 -15.91
C SER A 378 -1.86 -5.16 -16.94
N GLY A 379 -2.41 -6.30 -16.46
CA GLY A 379 -2.91 -7.39 -17.31
C GLY A 379 -1.82 -8.11 -18.09
N VAL A 380 -0.59 -8.13 -17.59
CA VAL A 380 0.50 -8.92 -18.17
C VAL A 380 0.18 -10.40 -17.97
N ARG A 381 0.46 -11.22 -18.98
CA ARG A 381 0.32 -12.68 -18.89
C ARG A 381 1.69 -13.32 -18.83
N GLU A 382 1.85 -14.31 -17.98
CA GLU A 382 3.06 -15.14 -17.97
C GLU A 382 3.19 -15.88 -19.30
N GLU A 383 4.36 -15.82 -19.94
CA GLU A 383 4.64 -16.60 -21.14
C GLU A 383 4.58 -18.10 -20.78
N GLY A 384 3.58 -18.79 -21.23
CA GLY A 384 3.38 -20.23 -21.00
C GLY A 384 2.00 -20.66 -20.49
N ASN A 385 1.14 -19.73 -20.07
CA ASN A 385 -0.20 -20.03 -19.57
C ASN A 385 -1.31 -19.69 -20.59
N THR A 386 -1.22 -20.28 -21.79
CA THR A 386 -2.36 -20.35 -22.72
C THR A 386 -3.31 -21.44 -22.25
N LYS A 387 -4.28 -21.08 -21.41
CA LYS A 387 -5.51 -21.87 -21.23
C LYS A 387 -6.71 -21.01 -21.45
#